data_cccb3ea95c4dfa121651a21c4ec8adbc
#
_entry.id   cccb3ea95c4dfa121651a21c4ec8adbc
#
_cell.length_a   1.000
_cell.length_b   1.000
_cell.length_c   1.000
_cell.angle_alpha   90.00
_cell.angle_beta   90.00
_cell.angle_gamma   90.00
#
_symmetry.space_group_name_H-M   'P 1'
#
loop_
_entity.id
_entity.type
_entity.pdbx_description
1 polymer ?
#
loop_
_entity_poly.entity_id
_entity_poly.type
_entity_poly.pdbx_seq_one_letter_code
_entity_poly.pdbx_strand_id
1 'polypeptide(L)'
;MRLNTFTRVLIIFLMTVSTFTLSAAEIWVSPQGKDTNLGTKSSQLATVQMAVRKARELRRLKDTSIKSGIRIIVMNGTYYLNEPLFIRPEDSGTADSPTTIEADANAKPILSGGFEIKNWKKSAIAINGLKKGIVWEADAPSKAGEIINYRQLWVNGKKAVRAKSTAGNQ
;
A
#
# COMPACT_ATOMS: atom_id res chain seq x y z
N MET A 1 -36.40 0.03 -50.91
CA MET A 1 -36.89 -1.13 -50.11
C MET A 1 -37.16 -0.66 -48.70
N ARG A 2 -38.44 -0.51 -48.27
CA ARG A 2 -38.76 0.00 -46.93
C ARG A 2 -38.77 -1.20 -45.99
N LEU A 3 -37.86 -1.19 -45.03
CA LEU A 3 -37.84 -2.23 -43.97
C LEU A 3 -39.14 -2.17 -43.19
N ASN A 4 -39.73 -3.35 -42.99
CA ASN A 4 -40.97 -3.53 -42.25
C ASN A 4 -40.79 -3.13 -40.77
N THR A 5 -41.81 -2.58 -40.15
CA THR A 5 -41.76 -2.05 -38.76
C THR A 5 -41.22 -3.09 -37.77
N PHE A 6 -41.58 -4.36 -37.98
CA PHE A 6 -41.10 -5.50 -37.18
C PHE A 6 -39.56 -5.67 -37.27
N THR A 7 -38.99 -5.51 -38.48
CA THR A 7 -37.55 -5.62 -38.69
C THR A 7 -36.80 -4.46 -38.06
N ARG A 8 -37.38 -3.26 -38.04
CA ARG A 8 -36.81 -2.09 -37.36
C ARG A 8 -36.78 -2.25 -35.84
N VAL A 9 -37.87 -2.77 -35.24
CA VAL A 9 -37.96 -3.04 -33.81
C VAL A 9 -36.98 -4.15 -33.39
N LEU A 10 -36.82 -5.18 -34.19
CA LEU A 10 -35.86 -6.27 -33.94
C LEU A 10 -34.43 -5.79 -33.99
N ILE A 11 -34.07 -4.90 -34.94
CA ILE A 11 -32.73 -4.30 -35.03
C ILE A 11 -32.43 -3.37 -33.84
N ILE A 12 -33.42 -2.60 -33.40
CA ILE A 12 -33.27 -1.74 -32.19
C ILE A 12 -33.12 -2.58 -30.93
N PHE A 13 -33.86 -3.70 -30.81
CA PHE A 13 -33.72 -4.61 -29.67
C PHE A 13 -32.39 -5.35 -29.66
N LEU A 14 -31.79 -5.64 -30.81
CA LEU A 14 -30.48 -6.28 -30.92
C LEU A 14 -29.34 -5.32 -30.58
N MET A 15 -29.52 -4.00 -30.72
CA MET A 15 -28.54 -2.99 -30.35
C MET A 15 -28.47 -2.69 -28.85
N THR A 16 -29.43 -3.13 -28.06
CA THR A 16 -29.45 -2.95 -26.59
C THR A 16 -28.77 -4.07 -25.82
N VAL A 17 -28.03 -4.96 -26.47
CA VAL A 17 -27.17 -5.93 -25.76
C VAL A 17 -26.05 -5.14 -25.10
N SER A 18 -26.32 -4.69 -23.88
CA SER A 18 -25.30 -4.10 -22.99
C SER A 18 -24.14 -5.07 -22.89
N THR A 19 -23.00 -4.72 -23.43
CA THR A 19 -21.75 -5.42 -23.19
C THR A 19 -21.43 -5.28 -21.71
N PHE A 20 -21.76 -6.29 -20.90
CA PHE A 20 -21.22 -6.39 -19.56
C PHE A 20 -19.70 -6.54 -19.70
N THR A 21 -18.96 -5.46 -19.55
CA THR A 21 -17.52 -5.51 -19.42
C THR A 21 -17.24 -6.20 -18.10
N LEU A 22 -16.74 -7.44 -18.17
CA LEU A 22 -16.28 -8.16 -17.00
C LEU A 22 -15.00 -7.47 -16.51
N SER A 23 -15.13 -6.59 -15.53
CA SER A 23 -14.01 -5.89 -14.91
C SER A 23 -13.43 -6.73 -13.79
N ALA A 24 -12.11 -6.65 -13.59
CA ALA A 24 -11.45 -7.21 -12.43
C ALA A 24 -11.98 -6.54 -11.14
N ALA A 25 -12.04 -7.30 -10.05
CA ALA A 25 -12.36 -6.72 -8.74
C ALA A 25 -11.25 -5.76 -8.31
N GLU A 26 -11.62 -4.56 -7.88
CA GLU A 26 -10.66 -3.55 -7.41
C GLU A 26 -10.65 -3.45 -5.89
N ILE A 27 -9.45 -3.46 -5.31
CA ILE A 27 -9.21 -3.22 -3.88
C ILE A 27 -8.30 -2.01 -3.76
N TRP A 28 -8.82 -0.94 -3.18
CA TRP A 28 -8.13 0.34 -3.07
C TRP A 28 -7.46 0.51 -1.72
N VAL A 29 -6.21 1.01 -1.74
CA VAL A 29 -5.38 1.24 -0.56
C VAL A 29 -4.89 2.68 -0.53
N SER A 30 -5.02 3.34 0.62
CA SER A 30 -4.61 4.73 0.85
C SER A 30 -4.05 4.89 2.26
N PRO A 31 -3.00 5.72 2.49
CA PRO A 31 -2.52 6.01 3.84
C PRO A 31 -3.58 6.67 4.74
N GLN A 32 -4.60 7.29 4.15
CA GLN A 32 -5.75 7.89 4.86
C GLN A 32 -6.91 6.92 5.05
N GLY A 33 -6.78 5.69 4.53
CA GLY A 33 -7.77 4.63 4.68
C GLY A 33 -7.82 4.04 6.08
N LYS A 34 -8.68 3.04 6.25
CA LYS A 34 -8.77 2.23 7.47
C LYS A 34 -8.91 0.77 7.08
N ASP A 35 -8.23 -0.13 7.79
CA ASP A 35 -8.30 -1.58 7.48
C ASP A 35 -9.65 -2.21 7.81
N THR A 36 -10.53 -1.48 8.48
CA THR A 36 -11.93 -1.84 8.69
C THR A 36 -12.85 -1.46 7.53
N ASN A 37 -12.35 -0.72 6.54
CA ASN A 37 -13.12 -0.27 5.39
C ASN A 37 -13.34 -1.41 4.37
N LEU A 38 -14.24 -1.14 3.41
CA LEU A 38 -14.59 -2.10 2.37
C LEU A 38 -13.51 -2.31 1.30
N GLY A 39 -12.54 -1.41 1.17
CA GLY A 39 -11.50 -1.45 0.14
C GLY A 39 -11.99 -0.98 -1.24
N THR A 40 -13.10 -0.23 -1.28
CA THR A 40 -13.57 0.42 -2.50
C THR A 40 -12.83 1.73 -2.75
N LYS A 41 -12.98 2.33 -3.93
CA LYS A 41 -12.37 3.63 -4.27
C LYS A 41 -12.79 4.76 -3.33
N SER A 42 -13.99 4.73 -2.78
CA SER A 42 -14.51 5.71 -1.81
C SER A 42 -14.28 5.31 -0.35
N SER A 43 -13.84 4.07 -0.08
CA SER A 43 -13.67 3.53 1.28
C SER A 43 -12.45 2.62 1.31
N GLN A 44 -11.24 3.24 1.21
CA GLN A 44 -9.98 2.56 1.02
C GLN A 44 -9.50 1.85 2.29
N LEU A 45 -8.73 0.80 2.11
CA LEU A 45 -7.95 0.17 3.18
C LEU A 45 -6.72 1.03 3.52
N ALA A 46 -6.18 0.87 4.73
CA ALA A 46 -4.97 1.58 5.15
C ALA A 46 -3.70 0.85 4.71
N THR A 47 -3.71 -0.48 4.65
CA THR A 47 -2.51 -1.29 4.45
C THR A 47 -2.61 -2.21 3.25
N VAL A 48 -1.46 -2.41 2.58
CA VAL A 48 -1.35 -3.37 1.47
C VAL A 48 -1.53 -4.80 1.98
N GLN A 49 -1.10 -5.08 3.21
CA GLN A 49 -1.28 -6.38 3.87
C GLN A 49 -2.76 -6.75 3.98
N MET A 50 -3.61 -5.80 4.40
CA MET A 50 -5.05 -6.04 4.49
C MET A 50 -5.67 -6.22 3.11
N ALA A 51 -5.21 -5.48 2.10
CA ALA A 51 -5.68 -5.65 0.72
C ALA A 51 -5.37 -7.05 0.17
N VAL A 52 -4.16 -7.58 0.44
CA VAL A 52 -3.80 -8.95 0.05
C VAL A 52 -4.64 -9.98 0.82
N ARG A 53 -4.89 -9.78 2.11
CA ARG A 53 -5.78 -10.66 2.89
C ARG A 53 -7.20 -10.67 2.31
N LYS A 54 -7.72 -9.51 1.92
CA LYS A 54 -9.04 -9.39 1.31
C LYS A 54 -9.09 -10.05 -0.07
N ALA A 55 -8.07 -9.87 -0.90
CA ALA A 55 -7.95 -10.56 -2.18
C ALA A 55 -7.96 -12.09 -2.01
N ARG A 56 -7.20 -12.60 -1.04
CA ARG A 56 -7.17 -14.03 -0.68
C ARG A 56 -8.55 -14.52 -0.25
N GLU A 57 -9.27 -13.74 0.54
CA GLU A 57 -10.61 -14.09 0.98
C GLU A 57 -11.59 -14.19 -0.19
N LEU A 58 -11.58 -13.23 -1.12
CA LEU A 58 -12.38 -13.28 -2.34
C LEU A 58 -12.10 -14.56 -3.15
N ARG A 59 -10.81 -14.95 -3.26
CA ARG A 59 -10.42 -16.20 -3.95
C ARG A 59 -10.91 -17.44 -3.20
N ARG A 60 -10.75 -17.49 -1.89
CA ARG A 60 -11.20 -18.60 -1.03
C ARG A 60 -12.70 -18.81 -1.15
N LEU A 61 -13.48 -17.71 -1.20
CA LEU A 61 -14.94 -17.75 -1.36
C LEU A 61 -15.39 -17.97 -2.80
N LYS A 62 -14.46 -18.01 -3.77
CA LYS A 62 -14.78 -18.08 -5.21
C LYS A 62 -15.76 -17.00 -5.64
N ASP A 63 -15.57 -15.79 -5.14
CA ASP A 63 -16.43 -14.64 -5.41
C ASP A 63 -16.56 -14.39 -6.92
N THR A 64 -17.78 -14.11 -7.38
CA THR A 64 -18.04 -13.93 -8.82
C THR A 64 -17.40 -12.68 -9.40
N SER A 65 -17.05 -11.68 -8.58
CA SER A 65 -16.40 -10.45 -9.01
C SER A 65 -14.96 -10.63 -9.49
N ILE A 66 -14.31 -11.75 -9.12
CA ILE A 66 -12.90 -12.00 -9.46
C ILE A 66 -12.69 -12.74 -10.79
N LYS A 67 -13.72 -12.95 -11.59
CA LYS A 67 -13.62 -13.72 -12.86
C LYS A 67 -12.55 -13.17 -13.81
N SER A 68 -12.34 -11.85 -13.84
CA SER A 68 -11.29 -11.18 -14.63
C SER A 68 -10.05 -10.79 -13.80
N GLY A 69 -9.94 -11.30 -12.58
CA GLY A 69 -8.81 -11.04 -11.69
C GLY A 69 -9.12 -10.08 -10.55
N ILE A 70 -8.08 -9.77 -9.79
CA ILE A 70 -8.11 -8.82 -8.68
C ILE A 70 -7.00 -7.80 -8.89
N ARG A 71 -7.35 -6.52 -8.82
CA ARG A 71 -6.41 -5.40 -8.86
C ARG A 71 -6.34 -4.74 -7.48
N ILE A 72 -5.19 -4.78 -6.85
CA ILE A 72 -4.91 -4.02 -5.63
C ILE A 72 -4.28 -2.71 -6.05
N ILE A 73 -5.04 -1.62 -5.95
CA ILE A 73 -4.66 -0.29 -6.43
C ILE A 73 -4.14 0.53 -5.25
N VAL A 74 -2.85 0.85 -5.28
CA VAL A 74 -2.16 1.57 -4.21
C VAL A 74 -2.07 3.04 -4.56
N MET A 75 -2.74 3.88 -3.79
CA MET A 75 -2.76 5.33 -3.97
C MET A 75 -1.42 5.96 -3.55
N ASN A 76 -1.21 7.21 -3.93
CA ASN A 76 0.01 7.94 -3.58
C ASN A 76 0.20 8.06 -2.07
N GLY A 77 1.45 7.90 -1.61
CA GLY A 77 1.83 8.05 -0.21
C GLY A 77 2.89 7.05 0.25
N THR A 78 3.27 7.15 1.52
CA THR A 78 4.22 6.23 2.14
C THR A 78 3.48 5.26 3.05
N TYR A 79 3.73 3.97 2.84
CA TYR A 79 3.15 2.85 3.58
C TYR A 79 4.24 2.18 4.41
N TYR A 80 4.17 2.32 5.72
CA TYR A 80 5.11 1.68 6.63
C TYR A 80 4.66 0.26 6.91
N LEU A 81 5.51 -0.71 6.58
CA LEU A 81 5.22 -2.13 6.76
C LEU A 81 5.53 -2.54 8.19
N ASN A 82 4.53 -2.57 9.06
CA ASN A 82 4.67 -3.00 10.45
C ASN A 82 4.91 -4.52 10.59
N GLU A 83 4.64 -5.27 9.53
CA GLU A 83 4.88 -6.71 9.38
C GLU A 83 5.28 -7.01 7.93
N PRO A 84 5.96 -8.12 7.67
CA PRO A 84 6.27 -8.52 6.29
C PRO A 84 5.00 -8.70 5.45
N LEU A 85 5.08 -8.29 4.19
CA LEU A 85 4.04 -8.57 3.21
C LEU A 85 4.24 -9.99 2.66
N PHE A 86 3.42 -10.94 3.12
CA PHE A 86 3.47 -12.33 2.67
C PHE A 86 2.57 -12.52 1.44
N ILE A 87 3.20 -12.85 0.32
CA ILE A 87 2.51 -13.30 -0.90
C ILE A 87 2.63 -14.82 -0.95
N ARG A 88 1.52 -15.51 -1.02
CA ARG A 88 1.42 -16.98 -1.01
C ARG A 88 1.00 -17.49 -2.39
N PRO A 89 1.22 -18.77 -2.70
CA PRO A 89 0.79 -19.34 -3.98
C PRO A 89 -0.69 -19.12 -4.29
N GLU A 90 -1.56 -19.21 -3.28
CA GLU A 90 -3.00 -18.99 -3.43
C GLU A 90 -3.38 -17.54 -3.76
N ASP A 91 -2.47 -16.57 -3.58
CA ASP A 91 -2.73 -15.16 -3.90
C ASP A 91 -2.55 -14.85 -5.39
N SER A 92 -1.80 -15.66 -6.13
CA SER A 92 -1.43 -15.38 -7.53
C SER A 92 -2.62 -15.39 -8.48
N GLY A 93 -3.59 -16.28 -8.27
CA GLY A 93 -4.71 -16.50 -9.19
C GLY A 93 -4.33 -17.39 -10.36
N THR A 94 -5.02 -17.19 -11.48
CA THR A 94 -4.82 -17.93 -12.74
C THR A 94 -4.48 -16.96 -13.87
N ALA A 95 -4.13 -17.47 -15.06
CA ALA A 95 -3.91 -16.65 -16.24
C ALA A 95 -5.13 -15.77 -16.59
N ASP A 96 -6.35 -16.32 -16.45
CA ASP A 96 -7.58 -15.61 -16.76
C ASP A 96 -8.07 -14.73 -15.60
N SER A 97 -7.58 -14.97 -14.39
CA SER A 97 -7.97 -14.25 -13.17
C SER A 97 -6.71 -13.98 -12.30
N PRO A 98 -5.78 -13.14 -12.75
CA PRO A 98 -4.57 -12.82 -11.99
C PRO A 98 -4.87 -11.92 -10.79
N THR A 99 -3.95 -11.89 -9.81
CA THR A 99 -3.91 -10.84 -8.79
C THR A 99 -2.76 -9.89 -9.10
N THR A 100 -3.05 -8.61 -9.25
CA THR A 100 -2.04 -7.57 -9.48
C THR A 100 -2.00 -6.60 -8.31
N ILE A 101 -0.81 -6.10 -7.99
CA ILE A 101 -0.59 -4.99 -7.06
C ILE A 101 0.06 -3.89 -7.88
N GLU A 102 -0.61 -2.77 -8.02
CA GLU A 102 -0.17 -1.69 -8.89
C GLU A 102 -0.43 -0.32 -8.27
N ALA A 103 0.31 0.68 -8.71
CA ALA A 103 0.03 2.06 -8.33
C ALA A 103 -1.23 2.58 -9.05
N ASP A 104 -1.97 3.49 -8.41
CA ASP A 104 -2.99 4.28 -9.09
C ASP A 104 -2.35 5.13 -10.21
N ALA A 105 -3.14 5.52 -11.20
CA ALA A 105 -2.66 6.33 -12.31
C ALA A 105 -1.93 7.59 -11.81
N ASN A 106 -0.68 7.77 -12.25
CA ASN A 106 0.23 8.85 -11.85
C ASN A 106 0.65 8.85 -10.37
N ALA A 107 0.29 7.85 -9.57
CA ALA A 107 0.75 7.70 -8.19
C ALA A 107 2.18 7.11 -8.14
N LYS A 108 2.90 7.46 -7.08
CA LYS A 108 4.22 6.91 -6.75
C LYS A 108 4.22 6.45 -5.29
N PRO A 109 3.52 5.36 -4.96
CA PRO A 109 3.49 4.84 -3.60
C PRO A 109 4.87 4.34 -3.18
N ILE A 110 5.21 4.54 -1.92
CA ILE A 110 6.45 4.07 -1.31
C ILE A 110 6.10 3.03 -0.26
N LEU A 111 6.54 1.80 -0.43
CA LEU A 111 6.49 0.77 0.60
C LEU A 111 7.78 0.82 1.41
N SER A 112 7.71 1.10 2.70
CA SER A 112 8.87 1.27 3.58
C SER A 112 8.86 0.22 4.69
N GLY A 113 9.95 -0.52 4.84
CA GLY A 113 10.18 -1.41 5.99
C GLY A 113 10.75 -0.67 7.22
N GLY A 114 10.92 0.66 7.14
CA GLY A 114 11.43 1.48 8.24
C GLY A 114 10.32 1.98 9.16
N PHE A 115 10.74 2.64 10.23
CA PHE A 115 9.86 3.38 11.13
C PHE A 115 10.13 4.88 10.98
N GLU A 116 9.06 5.67 10.94
CA GLU A 116 9.21 7.13 10.96
C GLU A 116 9.53 7.58 12.39
N ILE A 117 10.62 8.31 12.55
CA ILE A 117 10.99 8.91 13.83
C ILE A 117 10.43 10.33 13.86
N LYS A 118 9.56 10.61 14.83
CA LYS A 118 8.86 11.90 15.01
C LYS A 118 9.32 12.59 16.27
N ASN A 119 8.78 13.80 16.52
CA ASN A 119 8.96 14.57 17.75
C ASN A 119 10.42 14.91 18.05
N TRP A 120 11.17 15.24 16.98
CA TRP A 120 12.53 15.73 17.11
C TRP A 120 12.58 17.05 17.88
N LYS A 121 13.42 17.13 18.89
CA LYS A 121 13.66 18.33 19.68
C LYS A 121 15.15 18.63 19.76
N LYS A 122 15.50 19.90 19.99
CA LYS A 122 16.89 20.27 20.27
C LYS A 122 17.32 19.66 21.60
N SER A 123 18.46 18.97 21.59
CA SER A 123 19.01 18.37 22.82
C SER A 123 19.55 19.45 23.75
N ALA A 124 19.27 19.28 25.04
CA ALA A 124 19.89 20.06 26.09
C ALA A 124 21.31 19.54 26.45
N ILE A 125 21.68 18.37 25.95
CA ILE A 125 22.95 17.71 26.22
C ILE A 125 24.08 18.49 25.52
N ALA A 126 25.07 18.92 26.29
CA ALA A 126 26.30 19.45 25.75
C ALA A 126 27.24 18.30 25.38
N ILE A 127 27.54 18.15 24.11
CA ILE A 127 28.54 17.19 23.62
C ILE A 127 29.86 17.93 23.46
N ASN A 128 30.93 17.43 24.10
CA ASN A 128 32.27 18.05 23.98
C ASN A 128 32.66 18.21 22.49
N GLY A 129 33.05 19.42 22.13
CA GLY A 129 33.42 19.78 20.77
C GLY A 129 32.29 20.26 19.86
N LEU A 130 31.01 20.20 20.31
CA LEU A 130 29.88 20.72 19.55
C LEU A 130 29.26 21.95 20.23
N LYS A 131 28.86 22.93 19.42
CA LYS A 131 28.12 24.11 19.92
C LYS A 131 26.75 23.67 20.46
N LYS A 132 26.35 24.25 21.60
CA LYS A 132 25.01 23.98 22.20
C LYS A 132 23.90 24.26 21.19
N GLY A 133 22.93 23.36 21.10
CA GLY A 133 21.74 23.51 20.24
C GLY A 133 21.88 23.03 18.80
N ILE A 134 22.99 22.38 18.43
CA ILE A 134 23.18 21.75 17.10
C ILE A 134 22.69 20.30 17.09
N VAL A 135 22.61 19.66 18.27
CA VAL A 135 22.18 18.26 18.37
C VAL A 135 20.66 18.19 18.49
N TRP A 136 20.08 17.28 17.73
CA TRP A 136 18.67 16.96 17.79
C TRP A 136 18.51 15.55 18.39
N GLU A 137 17.53 15.37 19.21
CA GLU A 137 17.18 14.08 19.84
C GLU A 137 15.72 13.74 19.58
N ALA A 138 15.42 12.46 19.52
CA ALA A 138 14.08 11.90 19.47
C ALA A 138 14.09 10.54 20.19
N ASP A 139 12.93 10.13 20.64
CA ASP A 139 12.78 8.82 21.24
C ASP A 139 13.03 7.72 20.21
N ALA A 140 13.73 6.67 20.64
CA ALA A 140 13.95 5.52 19.78
C ALA A 140 12.61 4.82 19.48
N PRO A 141 12.39 4.34 18.24
CA PRO A 141 11.18 3.62 17.90
C PRO A 141 11.03 2.36 18.77
N SER A 142 9.83 2.14 19.27
CA SER A 142 9.50 0.96 20.09
C SER A 142 8.30 0.21 19.52
N LYS A 143 8.24 -1.09 19.76
CA LYS A 143 7.10 -1.95 19.45
C LYS A 143 6.76 -2.79 20.66
N ALA A 144 5.51 -2.75 21.10
CA ALA A 144 5.04 -3.43 22.31
C ALA A 144 5.86 -3.09 23.58
N GLY A 145 6.37 -1.86 23.70
CA GLY A 145 7.19 -1.40 24.84
C GLY A 145 8.68 -1.72 24.74
N GLU A 146 9.10 -2.51 23.76
CA GLU A 146 10.52 -2.81 23.54
C GLU A 146 11.12 -1.88 22.46
N ILE A 147 12.33 -1.36 22.75
CA ILE A 147 13.07 -0.53 21.79
C ILE A 147 13.50 -1.39 20.62
N ILE A 148 13.16 -0.94 19.41
CA ILE A 148 13.56 -1.61 18.17
C ILE A 148 15.04 -1.35 17.93
N ASN A 149 15.84 -2.42 17.83
CA ASN A 149 17.24 -2.33 17.45
C ASN A 149 17.34 -2.05 15.94
N TYR A 150 17.61 -0.80 15.56
CA TYR A 150 17.80 -0.39 14.19
C TYR A 150 19.30 -0.16 13.88
N ARG A 151 19.70 -0.53 12.67
CA ARG A 151 21.09 -0.41 12.22
C ARG A 151 21.32 0.78 11.29
N GLN A 152 20.26 1.37 10.76
CA GLN A 152 20.33 2.43 9.77
C GLN A 152 19.35 3.55 10.13
N LEU A 153 19.80 4.78 9.96
CA LEU A 153 19.00 5.99 10.04
C LEU A 153 19.06 6.70 8.69
N TRP A 154 17.94 7.16 8.20
CA TRP A 154 17.84 7.95 6.97
C TRP A 154 17.22 9.30 7.29
N VAL A 155 17.86 10.36 6.84
CA VAL A 155 17.38 11.73 7.01
C VAL A 155 17.24 12.36 5.64
N ASN A 156 16.03 12.82 5.30
CA ASN A 156 15.72 13.41 3.99
C ASN A 156 16.20 12.53 2.81
N GLY A 157 15.94 11.22 2.89
CA GLY A 157 16.32 10.27 1.85
C GLY A 157 17.82 9.91 1.79
N LYS A 158 18.65 10.44 2.69
CA LYS A 158 20.09 10.12 2.77
C LYS A 158 20.39 9.29 4.00
N LYS A 159 21.19 8.24 3.83
CA LYS A 159 21.67 7.42 4.95
C LYS A 159 22.61 8.24 5.83
N ALA A 160 22.28 8.34 7.11
CA ALA A 160 23.12 8.99 8.09
C ALA A 160 24.32 8.11 8.47
N VAL A 161 25.43 8.74 8.76
CA VAL A 161 26.65 8.09 9.26
C VAL A 161 26.55 7.99 10.79
N ARG A 162 26.69 6.79 11.32
CA ARG A 162 26.71 6.58 12.76
C ARG A 162 28.03 7.16 13.32
N ALA A 163 27.91 8.11 14.25
CA ALA A 163 29.06 8.63 14.95
C ALA A 163 29.74 7.51 15.75
N LYS A 164 31.05 7.39 15.62
CA LYS A 164 31.89 6.49 16.42
C LYS A 164 32.98 7.33 17.09
N SER A 165 33.28 7.05 18.35
CA SER A 165 34.52 7.56 18.96
C SER A 165 35.70 6.85 18.29
N THR A 166 36.79 7.57 18.05
CA THR A 166 38.05 7.01 17.56
C THR A 166 38.83 6.27 18.66
N ALA A 167 38.38 6.43 19.91
CA ALA A 167 38.99 5.80 21.08
C ALA A 167 38.26 4.46 21.39
N GLY A 168 38.93 3.39 21.07
CA GLY A 168 38.81 2.13 21.81
C GLY A 168 37.79 1.14 21.30
N ASN A 169 38.29 0.13 20.64
CA ASN A 169 37.78 -1.23 20.86
C ASN A 169 37.85 -1.54 22.37
N GLN A 170 36.73 -1.48 23.06
CA GLN A 170 36.51 -2.23 24.28
C GLN A 170 35.10 -2.82 24.23
#